data_7a3176536a6dfb10b7181e3c1bbb23af
#
_entry.id   7a3176536a6dfb10b7181e3c1bbb23af
#
_cell.length_a   1.000
_cell.length_b   1.000
_cell.length_c   1.000
_cell.angle_alpha   90.00
_cell.angle_beta   90.00
_cell.angle_gamma   90.00
#
_symmetry.space_group_name_H-M   'P 1'
#
loop_
_entity.id
_entity.type
_entity.pdbx_description
1 polymer ?
#
loop_
_entity_poly.entity_id
_entity_poly.type
_entity_poly.pdbx_seq_one_letter_code
_entity_poly.pdbx_strand_id
1 'polypeptide(L)'
;MEMEEYRSGKKSLELACYIGGAGAFGVFLRWMQHQLAFNELGLPEKSLFHPLLLLYVLAAAGVFLYFIHRFEQQRLYLPYEFPAAFSNTGRWYVIARIATGLIVCAGAALLYLQTDTDRNSADYQLLSILAIVAGISFPLWLGFANRDPQPNIWLLCALSFFLMFFLAAWMVICYKINTINSVIWSYGPELVAVAASMFAFFRMGGFLFGRPKWTHCLFTCMFAAALCIVCLADERYLGMQIIFLGLAAEQLLVCWIMVKNLQKGAAPQKKKKSTGGFESLT
;
A
#
# COMPACT_ATOMS: atom_id res chain seq x y z
N MET A 1 30.19 2.31 -9.68
CA MET A 1 29.35 2.07 -8.49
C MET A 1 28.65 3.34 -8.03
N GLU A 2 29.33 4.44 -7.70
CA GLU A 2 28.69 5.71 -7.28
C GLU A 2 27.73 6.33 -8.30
N MET A 3 28.05 6.32 -9.59
CA MET A 3 27.15 6.86 -10.64
C MET A 3 25.87 6.03 -10.86
N GLU A 4 25.89 4.73 -10.61
CA GLU A 4 24.69 3.89 -10.70
C GLU A 4 23.79 4.07 -9.47
N GLU A 5 24.38 4.22 -8.29
CA GLU A 5 23.65 4.51 -7.05
C GLU A 5 22.99 5.89 -7.08
N TYR A 6 23.68 6.91 -7.60
CA TYR A 6 23.14 8.24 -7.84
C TYR A 6 21.95 8.23 -8.83
N ARG A 7 22.09 7.48 -9.95
CA ARG A 7 20.99 7.31 -10.92
C ARG A 7 19.77 6.59 -10.35
N SER A 8 19.99 5.60 -9.49
CA SER A 8 18.91 4.86 -8.82
C SER A 8 18.18 5.74 -7.81
N GLY A 9 18.91 6.51 -7.00
CA GLY A 9 18.31 7.47 -6.06
C GLY A 9 17.48 8.55 -6.73
N LYS A 10 17.92 9.07 -7.89
CA LYS A 10 17.16 10.05 -8.66
C LYS A 10 15.84 9.48 -9.20
N LYS A 11 15.84 8.24 -9.71
CA LYS A 11 14.62 7.57 -10.19
C LYS A 11 13.60 7.32 -9.09
N SER A 12 14.06 6.93 -7.89
CA SER A 12 13.15 6.68 -6.76
C SER A 12 12.55 7.97 -6.23
N LEU A 13 13.29 9.09 -6.25
CA LEU A 13 12.76 10.41 -5.90
C LEU A 13 11.76 10.90 -6.93
N GLU A 14 12.07 10.78 -8.22
CA GLU A 14 11.13 11.11 -9.30
C GLU A 14 9.81 10.34 -9.11
N LEU A 15 9.87 9.02 -8.87
CA LEU A 15 8.68 8.21 -8.65
C LEU A 15 7.88 8.68 -7.44
N ALA A 16 8.54 8.97 -6.31
CA ALA A 16 7.87 9.48 -5.11
C ALA A 16 7.18 10.82 -5.36
N CYS A 17 7.80 11.73 -6.13
CA CYS A 17 7.21 13.00 -6.54
C CYS A 17 5.97 12.79 -7.43
N TYR A 18 6.00 11.84 -8.36
CA TYR A 18 4.85 11.56 -9.20
C TYR A 18 3.69 10.96 -8.41
N ILE A 19 3.96 10.02 -7.49
CA ILE A 19 2.92 9.44 -6.63
C ILE A 19 2.34 10.52 -5.70
N GLY A 20 3.19 11.30 -5.06
CA GLY A 20 2.76 12.40 -4.19
C GLY A 20 1.98 13.47 -4.94
N GLY A 21 2.43 13.86 -6.14
CA GLY A 21 1.74 14.82 -7.00
C GLY A 21 0.38 14.30 -7.49
N ALA A 22 0.33 13.04 -7.91
CA ALA A 22 -0.93 12.39 -8.25
C ALA A 22 -1.86 12.36 -7.03
N GLY A 23 -1.38 11.92 -5.86
CA GLY A 23 -2.15 11.92 -4.63
C GLY A 23 -2.69 13.32 -4.27
N ALA A 24 -1.84 14.34 -4.26
CA ALA A 24 -2.23 15.72 -3.94
C ALA A 24 -3.29 16.28 -4.91
N PHE A 25 -3.15 16.00 -6.21
CA PHE A 25 -4.17 16.38 -7.19
C PHE A 25 -5.49 15.62 -6.93
N GLY A 26 -5.41 14.35 -6.57
CA GLY A 26 -6.60 13.57 -6.20
C GLY A 26 -7.28 14.06 -4.92
N VAL A 27 -6.52 14.49 -3.91
CA VAL A 27 -7.04 15.17 -2.70
C VAL A 27 -7.81 16.42 -3.09
N PHE A 28 -7.25 17.26 -3.97
CA PHE A 28 -7.91 18.46 -4.44
C PHE A 28 -9.24 18.15 -5.17
N LEU A 29 -9.24 17.17 -6.08
CA LEU A 29 -10.46 16.75 -6.78
C LEU A 29 -11.51 16.17 -5.81
N ARG A 30 -11.07 15.39 -4.82
CA ARG A 30 -11.96 14.80 -3.81
C ARG A 30 -12.56 15.88 -2.91
N TRP A 31 -11.77 16.84 -2.49
CA TRP A 31 -12.23 17.99 -1.72
C TRP A 31 -13.26 18.82 -2.52
N MET A 32 -12.97 19.11 -3.79
CA MET A 32 -13.94 19.80 -4.67
C MET A 32 -15.23 19.00 -4.84
N GLN A 33 -15.12 17.67 -4.92
CA GLN A 33 -16.30 16.80 -4.99
C GLN A 33 -17.17 16.94 -3.72
N HIS A 34 -16.56 16.97 -2.54
CA HIS A 34 -17.30 17.15 -1.28
C HIS A 34 -18.02 18.50 -1.24
N GLN A 35 -17.41 19.55 -1.74
CA GLN A 35 -17.98 20.90 -1.71
C GLN A 35 -19.07 21.15 -2.77
N LEU A 36 -18.97 20.52 -3.95
CA LEU A 36 -19.75 20.90 -5.13
C LEU A 36 -20.63 19.78 -5.70
N ALA A 37 -20.50 18.57 -5.20
CA ALA A 37 -21.20 17.41 -5.77
C ALA A 37 -22.23 16.77 -4.83
N PHE A 38 -22.35 17.30 -3.61
CA PHE A 38 -23.35 16.86 -2.64
C PHE A 38 -24.19 18.04 -2.19
N ASN A 39 -25.49 17.80 -1.99
CA ASN A 39 -26.40 18.80 -1.43
C ASN A 39 -26.32 18.83 0.11
N GLU A 40 -27.05 19.75 0.75
CA GLU A 40 -27.11 19.87 2.22
C GLU A 40 -27.54 18.59 2.95
N LEU A 41 -28.21 17.67 2.25
CA LEU A 41 -28.64 16.37 2.75
C LEU A 41 -27.60 15.27 2.52
N GLY A 42 -26.42 15.59 1.95
CA GLY A 42 -25.38 14.61 1.61
C GLY A 42 -25.70 13.71 0.43
N LEU A 43 -26.75 14.02 -0.36
CA LEU A 43 -27.11 13.27 -1.55
C LEU A 43 -26.33 13.78 -2.76
N PRO A 44 -25.89 12.87 -3.66
CA PRO A 44 -25.15 13.27 -4.84
C PRO A 44 -26.02 14.07 -5.81
N GLU A 45 -25.57 15.24 -6.18
CA GLU A 45 -26.16 16.02 -7.25
C GLU A 45 -25.55 15.62 -8.60
N LYS A 46 -26.22 16.02 -9.71
CA LYS A 46 -25.66 15.89 -11.06
C LYS A 46 -24.45 16.82 -11.20
N SER A 47 -23.30 16.30 -10.86
CA SER A 47 -22.04 17.05 -10.88
C SER A 47 -21.02 16.35 -11.77
N LEU A 48 -20.18 17.14 -12.42
CA LEU A 48 -19.05 16.65 -13.23
C LEU A 48 -17.91 16.06 -12.37
N PHE A 49 -17.91 16.30 -11.06
CA PHE A 49 -16.81 15.86 -10.19
C PHE A 49 -16.81 14.33 -9.96
N HIS A 50 -17.97 13.66 -10.03
CA HIS A 50 -18.02 12.20 -9.94
C HIS A 50 -17.29 11.50 -11.11
N PRO A 51 -17.65 11.79 -12.39
CA PRO A 51 -16.91 11.22 -13.51
C PRO A 51 -15.48 11.74 -13.61
N LEU A 52 -15.20 12.97 -13.16
CA LEU A 52 -13.85 13.53 -13.16
C LEU A 52 -12.92 12.79 -12.20
N LEU A 53 -13.40 12.42 -10.99
CA LEU A 53 -12.62 11.62 -10.06
C LEU A 53 -12.34 10.22 -10.63
N LEU A 54 -13.31 9.60 -11.30
CA LEU A 54 -13.11 8.31 -11.97
C LEU A 54 -12.07 8.43 -13.10
N LEU A 55 -12.19 9.46 -13.92
CA LEU A 55 -11.23 9.75 -14.99
C LEU A 55 -9.81 9.96 -14.43
N TYR A 56 -9.71 10.69 -13.32
CA TYR A 56 -8.44 10.89 -12.63
C TYR A 56 -7.82 9.55 -12.18
N VAL A 57 -8.60 8.66 -11.55
CA VAL A 57 -8.13 7.34 -11.11
C VAL A 57 -7.60 6.52 -12.29
N LEU A 58 -8.32 6.54 -13.43
CA LEU A 58 -7.89 5.86 -14.66
C LEU A 58 -6.63 6.49 -15.25
N ALA A 59 -6.53 7.82 -15.24
CA ALA A 59 -5.35 8.55 -15.73
C ALA A 59 -4.13 8.26 -14.84
N ALA A 60 -4.28 8.26 -13.52
CA ALA A 60 -3.22 7.91 -12.57
C ALA A 60 -2.73 6.46 -12.79
N ALA A 61 -3.65 5.52 -12.97
CA ALA A 61 -3.30 4.14 -13.31
C ALA A 61 -2.52 4.07 -14.64
N GLY A 62 -2.94 4.81 -15.67
CA GLY A 62 -2.24 4.89 -16.96
C GLY A 62 -0.82 5.44 -16.83
N VAL A 63 -0.63 6.50 -16.04
CA VAL A 63 0.69 7.08 -15.76
C VAL A 63 1.59 6.07 -15.04
N PHE A 64 1.09 5.34 -14.05
CA PHE A 64 1.87 4.34 -13.34
C PHE A 64 2.24 3.14 -14.21
N LEU A 65 1.34 2.69 -15.10
CA LEU A 65 1.65 1.67 -16.10
C LEU A 65 2.72 2.15 -17.08
N TYR A 66 2.66 3.41 -17.51
CA TYR A 66 3.70 4.00 -18.37
C TYR A 66 5.08 3.98 -17.70
N PHE A 67 5.18 4.32 -16.40
CA PHE A 67 6.45 4.23 -15.66
C PHE A 67 7.00 2.81 -15.61
N ILE A 68 6.14 1.82 -15.34
CA ILE A 68 6.56 0.42 -15.31
C ILE A 68 7.06 -0.02 -16.68
N HIS A 69 6.31 0.30 -17.72
CA HIS A 69 6.71 -0.01 -19.10
C HIS A 69 8.06 0.62 -19.46
N ARG A 70 8.31 1.86 -19.04
CA ARG A 70 9.61 2.53 -19.21
C ARG A 70 10.74 1.79 -18.49
N PHE A 71 10.51 1.23 -17.30
CA PHE A 71 11.51 0.43 -16.59
C PHE A 71 11.77 -0.91 -17.30
N GLU A 72 10.74 -1.55 -17.85
CA GLU A 72 10.88 -2.77 -18.64
C GLU A 72 11.68 -2.51 -19.93
N GLN A 73 11.41 -1.42 -20.64
CA GLN A 73 12.18 -1.02 -21.83
C GLN A 73 13.66 -0.80 -21.52
N GLN A 74 14.00 -0.29 -20.32
CA GLN A 74 15.38 -0.14 -19.86
C GLN A 74 16.02 -1.46 -19.42
N ARG A 75 15.35 -2.61 -19.60
CA ARG A 75 15.76 -3.93 -19.13
C ARG A 75 16.12 -3.95 -17.66
N LEU A 76 15.34 -3.24 -16.86
CA LEU A 76 15.45 -3.28 -15.41
C LEU A 76 14.61 -4.44 -14.88
N TYR A 77 15.15 -5.15 -13.90
CA TYR A 77 14.41 -6.21 -13.21
C TYR A 77 14.68 -6.14 -11.70
N LEU A 78 13.75 -6.65 -10.91
CA LEU A 78 13.92 -6.80 -9.48
C LEU A 78 14.31 -8.26 -9.17
N PRO A 79 15.29 -8.51 -8.29
CA PRO A 79 15.62 -9.87 -7.85
C PRO A 79 14.40 -10.63 -7.34
N TYR A 80 14.37 -11.95 -7.57
CA TYR A 80 13.24 -12.79 -7.16
C TYR A 80 13.26 -13.15 -5.67
N GLU A 81 14.43 -13.08 -5.04
CA GLU A 81 14.60 -13.40 -3.64
C GLU A 81 14.15 -12.23 -2.76
N PHE A 82 13.38 -12.55 -1.72
CA PHE A 82 12.84 -11.57 -0.79
C PHE A 82 13.92 -10.64 -0.20
N PRO A 83 15.07 -11.15 0.32
CA PRO A 83 16.12 -10.28 0.85
C PRO A 83 16.70 -9.34 -0.20
N ALA A 84 16.99 -9.85 -1.39
CA ALA A 84 17.59 -9.05 -2.46
C ALA A 84 16.64 -7.97 -3.00
N ALA A 85 15.31 -8.22 -2.96
CA ALA A 85 14.31 -7.28 -3.41
C ALA A 85 14.05 -6.14 -2.41
N PHE A 86 14.07 -6.43 -1.10
CA PHE A 86 13.62 -5.49 -0.04
C PHE A 86 14.72 -5.10 0.95
N SER A 87 15.97 -5.59 0.81
CA SER A 87 17.06 -5.19 1.71
C SER A 87 17.48 -3.74 1.47
N ASN A 88 17.72 -3.05 2.56
CA ASN A 88 18.38 -1.74 2.57
C ASN A 88 18.95 -1.47 3.97
N THR A 89 20.25 -1.21 4.05
CA THR A 89 20.99 -1.02 5.31
C THR A 89 21.12 0.45 5.73
N GLY A 90 20.59 1.38 4.95
CA GLY A 90 20.67 2.81 5.24
C GLY A 90 19.96 3.20 6.55
N ARG A 91 20.57 4.08 7.37
CA ARG A 91 19.97 4.56 8.64
C ARG A 91 18.60 5.19 8.42
N TRP A 92 18.46 6.01 7.39
CA TRP A 92 17.18 6.66 7.04
C TRP A 92 16.08 5.65 6.69
N TYR A 93 16.46 4.56 6.06
CA TYR A 93 15.52 3.47 5.79
C TYR A 93 14.98 2.82 7.06
N VAL A 94 15.86 2.54 8.03
CA VAL A 94 15.44 1.95 9.31
C VAL A 94 14.49 2.90 10.05
N ILE A 95 14.83 4.20 10.08
CA ILE A 95 13.99 5.22 10.70
C ILE A 95 12.63 5.31 9.98
N ALA A 96 12.63 5.42 8.65
CA ALA A 96 11.40 5.51 7.86
C ALA A 96 10.49 4.30 8.08
N ARG A 97 11.06 3.08 8.05
CA ARG A 97 10.33 1.84 8.28
C ARG A 97 9.64 1.79 9.65
N ILE A 98 10.35 2.21 10.70
CA ILE A 98 9.78 2.24 12.05
C ILE A 98 8.74 3.37 12.15
N ALA A 99 9.04 4.53 11.58
CA ALA A 99 8.14 5.68 11.61
C ALA A 99 6.79 5.39 10.94
N THR A 100 6.78 4.69 9.79
CA THR A 100 5.52 4.35 9.11
C THR A 100 4.64 3.46 9.99
N GLY A 101 5.20 2.42 10.60
CA GLY A 101 4.46 1.56 11.53
C GLY A 101 3.96 2.32 12.77
N LEU A 102 4.77 3.23 13.32
CA LEU A 102 4.37 4.07 14.45
C LEU A 102 3.23 5.03 14.08
N ILE A 103 3.20 5.57 12.85
CA ILE A 103 2.10 6.40 12.35
C ILE A 103 0.80 5.58 12.33
N VAL A 104 0.83 4.35 11.81
CA VAL A 104 -0.35 3.46 11.82
C VAL A 104 -0.81 3.17 13.25
N CYS A 105 0.12 2.83 14.15
CA CYS A 105 -0.21 2.57 15.57
C CYS A 105 -0.80 3.81 16.27
N ALA A 106 -0.24 4.99 16.03
CA ALA A 106 -0.75 6.25 16.59
C ALA A 106 -2.15 6.57 16.07
N GLY A 107 -2.38 6.41 14.77
CA GLY A 107 -3.71 6.56 14.17
C GLY A 107 -4.72 5.59 14.76
N ALA A 108 -4.32 4.33 14.95
CA ALA A 108 -5.16 3.30 15.55
C ALA A 108 -5.52 3.61 17.01
N ALA A 109 -4.53 4.05 17.82
CA ALA A 109 -4.78 4.45 19.19
C ALA A 109 -5.74 5.66 19.27
N LEU A 110 -5.54 6.63 18.38
CA LEU A 110 -6.43 7.80 18.30
C LEU A 110 -7.84 7.41 17.86
N LEU A 111 -7.98 6.51 16.88
CA LEU A 111 -9.28 6.00 16.44
C LEU A 111 -10.01 5.30 17.58
N TYR A 112 -9.32 4.48 18.36
CA TYR A 112 -9.89 3.81 19.53
C TYR A 112 -10.47 4.81 20.53
N LEU A 113 -9.73 5.90 20.83
CA LEU A 113 -10.18 6.94 21.77
C LEU A 113 -11.32 7.80 21.22
N GLN A 114 -11.33 8.09 19.91
CA GLN A 114 -12.35 8.92 19.28
C GLN A 114 -13.71 8.23 19.16
N THR A 115 -13.72 6.91 19.12
CA THR A 115 -14.94 6.12 18.83
C THR A 115 -15.55 5.45 20.07
N ASP A 116 -15.06 5.72 21.26
CA ASP A 116 -15.52 5.07 22.51
C ASP A 116 -17.02 5.27 22.75
N THR A 117 -17.58 6.42 22.37
CA THR A 117 -19.00 6.77 22.53
C THR A 117 -19.84 6.59 21.26
N ASP A 118 -19.27 6.09 20.18
CA ASP A 118 -19.97 5.91 18.92
C ASP A 118 -20.92 4.70 18.97
N ARG A 119 -21.99 4.76 18.19
CA ARG A 119 -22.92 3.63 17.95
C ARG A 119 -22.22 2.39 17.41
N ASN A 120 -21.17 2.56 16.62
CA ASN A 120 -20.37 1.52 16.02
C ASN A 120 -19.01 1.34 16.75
N SER A 121 -18.92 1.73 18.03
CA SER A 121 -17.66 1.70 18.79
C SER A 121 -16.96 0.35 18.74
N ALA A 122 -17.67 -0.77 18.89
CA ALA A 122 -17.09 -2.10 18.86
C ALA A 122 -16.39 -2.42 17.52
N ASP A 123 -16.96 -1.99 16.39
CA ASP A 123 -16.39 -2.21 15.07
C ASP A 123 -15.10 -1.37 14.87
N TYR A 124 -15.12 -0.11 15.29
CA TYR A 124 -13.94 0.76 15.22
C TYR A 124 -12.84 0.35 16.21
N GLN A 125 -13.20 -0.12 17.40
CA GLN A 125 -12.25 -0.66 18.38
C GLN A 125 -11.58 -1.93 17.85
N LEU A 126 -12.35 -2.85 17.23
CA LEU A 126 -11.78 -4.02 16.57
C LEU A 126 -10.81 -3.62 15.45
N LEU A 127 -11.21 -2.66 14.60
CA LEU A 127 -10.38 -2.14 13.54
C LEU A 127 -9.08 -1.53 14.09
N SER A 128 -9.16 -0.78 15.19
CA SER A 128 -8.01 -0.16 15.84
C SER A 128 -7.02 -1.20 16.38
N ILE A 129 -7.50 -2.27 17.02
CA ILE A 129 -6.66 -3.36 17.50
C ILE A 129 -5.93 -4.04 16.34
N LEU A 130 -6.67 -4.35 15.27
CA LEU A 130 -6.07 -4.97 14.08
C LEU A 130 -5.06 -4.03 13.39
N ALA A 131 -5.31 -2.72 13.37
CA ALA A 131 -4.40 -1.72 12.83
C ALA A 131 -3.09 -1.63 13.64
N ILE A 132 -3.13 -1.75 14.98
CA ILE A 132 -1.93 -1.81 15.81
C ILE A 132 -1.09 -3.04 15.45
N VAL A 133 -1.73 -4.22 15.33
CA VAL A 133 -1.04 -5.45 14.94
C VAL A 133 -0.41 -5.31 13.55
N ALA A 134 -1.12 -4.71 12.60
CA ALA A 134 -0.61 -4.44 11.25
C ALA A 134 0.57 -3.44 11.27
N GLY A 135 0.44 -2.34 12.01
CA GLY A 135 1.48 -1.32 12.15
C GLY A 135 2.78 -1.83 12.77
N ILE A 136 2.71 -2.88 13.62
CA ILE A 136 3.89 -3.57 14.14
C ILE A 136 4.42 -4.60 13.12
N SER A 137 3.52 -5.28 12.40
CA SER A 137 3.88 -6.35 11.47
C SER A 137 4.67 -5.85 10.27
N PHE A 138 4.34 -4.68 9.71
CA PHE A 138 5.01 -4.14 8.53
C PHE A 138 6.50 -3.83 8.76
N PRO A 139 6.89 -3.04 9.79
CA PRO A 139 8.31 -2.78 10.07
C PRO A 139 9.11 -4.04 10.36
N LEU A 140 8.51 -5.02 11.04
CA LEU A 140 9.17 -6.31 11.31
C LEU A 140 9.38 -7.09 10.02
N TRP A 141 8.33 -7.25 9.21
CA TRP A 141 8.37 -7.96 7.93
C TRP A 141 9.48 -7.40 7.02
N LEU A 142 9.47 -6.09 6.84
CA LEU A 142 10.46 -5.41 6.00
C LEU A 142 11.87 -5.46 6.62
N GLY A 143 11.97 -5.48 7.95
CA GLY A 143 13.22 -5.60 8.69
C GLY A 143 13.91 -6.92 8.51
N PHE A 144 13.15 -7.98 8.37
CA PHE A 144 13.71 -9.31 8.17
C PHE A 144 14.38 -9.50 6.81
N ALA A 145 14.15 -8.61 5.84
CA ALA A 145 14.89 -8.63 4.58
C ALA A 145 16.41 -8.39 4.76
N ASN A 146 16.81 -7.71 5.84
CA ASN A 146 18.23 -7.42 6.15
C ASN A 146 18.87 -8.41 7.12
N ARG A 147 18.12 -9.42 7.57
CA ARG A 147 18.61 -10.35 8.61
C ARG A 147 19.22 -11.59 7.98
N ASP A 148 20.39 -11.98 8.50
CA ASP A 148 21.05 -13.23 8.16
C ASP A 148 21.43 -13.97 9.48
N PRO A 149 21.02 -15.24 9.71
CA PRO A 149 20.20 -16.03 8.78
C PRO A 149 18.76 -15.51 8.68
N GLN A 150 18.13 -15.80 7.53
CA GLN A 150 16.72 -15.44 7.30
C GLN A 150 15.82 -16.12 8.34
N PRO A 151 14.79 -15.40 8.84
CA PRO A 151 13.83 -15.99 9.74
C PRO A 151 13.01 -17.09 9.04
N ASN A 152 12.35 -17.92 9.83
CA ASN A 152 11.49 -18.95 9.29
C ASN A 152 10.41 -18.33 8.37
N ILE A 153 10.21 -18.95 7.21
CA ILE A 153 9.21 -18.49 6.22
C ILE A 153 7.80 -18.38 6.83
N TRP A 154 7.45 -19.23 7.79
CA TRP A 154 6.16 -19.20 8.50
C TRP A 154 5.95 -17.87 9.24
N LEU A 155 7.00 -17.33 9.87
CA LEU A 155 6.91 -16.03 10.55
C LEU A 155 6.67 -14.90 9.55
N LEU A 156 7.37 -14.90 8.42
CA LEU A 156 7.18 -13.91 7.37
C LEU A 156 5.77 -14.01 6.75
N CYS A 157 5.28 -15.22 6.54
CA CYS A 157 3.91 -15.45 6.07
C CYS A 157 2.87 -14.96 7.08
N ALA A 158 3.07 -15.22 8.39
CA ALA A 158 2.18 -14.75 9.43
C ALA A 158 2.10 -13.20 9.48
N LEU A 159 3.26 -12.53 9.40
CA LEU A 159 3.29 -11.06 9.36
C LEU A 159 2.57 -10.52 8.11
N SER A 160 2.79 -11.11 6.93
CA SER A 160 2.07 -10.75 5.71
C SER A 160 0.57 -11.01 5.85
N PHE A 161 0.17 -12.10 6.51
CA PHE A 161 -1.23 -12.43 6.74
C PHE A 161 -1.92 -11.37 7.61
N PHE A 162 -1.28 -10.91 8.70
CA PHE A 162 -1.87 -9.89 9.57
C PHE A 162 -2.12 -8.57 8.83
N LEU A 163 -1.22 -8.16 7.93
CA LEU A 163 -1.42 -6.98 7.09
C LEU A 163 -2.65 -7.13 6.19
N MET A 164 -2.77 -8.27 5.51
CA MET A 164 -3.91 -8.53 4.62
C MET A 164 -5.21 -8.71 5.41
N PHE A 165 -5.17 -9.39 6.55
CA PHE A 165 -6.33 -9.63 7.40
C PHE A 165 -6.90 -8.33 7.96
N PHE A 166 -6.04 -7.41 8.43
CA PHE A 166 -6.44 -6.08 8.85
C PHE A 166 -7.22 -5.34 7.76
N LEU A 167 -6.69 -5.32 6.53
CA LEU A 167 -7.34 -4.61 5.42
C LEU A 167 -8.64 -5.30 4.97
N ALA A 168 -8.68 -6.63 4.98
CA ALA A 168 -9.91 -7.37 4.70
C ALA A 168 -10.98 -7.09 5.76
N ALA A 169 -10.62 -7.09 7.04
CA ALA A 169 -11.53 -6.73 8.13
C ALA A 169 -12.02 -5.27 7.99
N TRP A 170 -11.13 -4.35 7.62
CA TRP A 170 -11.51 -2.96 7.35
C TRP A 170 -12.56 -2.87 6.24
N MET A 171 -12.38 -3.56 5.12
CA MET A 171 -13.38 -3.57 4.04
C MET A 171 -14.75 -4.05 4.53
N VAL A 172 -14.78 -5.14 5.34
CA VAL A 172 -16.02 -5.68 5.90
C VAL A 172 -16.67 -4.68 6.86
N ILE A 173 -15.89 -4.08 7.75
CA ILE A 173 -16.38 -3.08 8.72
C ILE A 173 -16.89 -1.83 8.00
N CYS A 174 -16.15 -1.31 7.02
CA CYS A 174 -16.57 -0.17 6.21
C CYS A 174 -17.89 -0.45 5.51
N TYR A 175 -18.05 -1.61 4.87
CA TYR A 175 -19.30 -2.01 4.24
C TYR A 175 -20.43 -2.13 5.25
N LYS A 176 -20.20 -2.79 6.40
CA LYS A 176 -21.22 -2.98 7.46
C LYS A 176 -21.74 -1.64 7.99
N ILE A 177 -20.86 -0.70 8.29
CA ILE A 177 -21.22 0.63 8.80
C ILE A 177 -22.03 1.42 7.77
N ASN A 178 -21.68 1.29 6.49
CA ASN A 178 -22.32 2.02 5.41
C ASN A 178 -23.46 1.27 4.71
N THR A 179 -23.92 0.13 5.23
CA THR A 179 -24.97 -0.70 4.59
C THR A 179 -26.26 0.09 4.36
N ILE A 180 -26.62 1.04 5.22
CA ILE A 180 -27.83 1.87 5.12
C ILE A 180 -27.58 3.09 4.21
N ASN A 181 -26.32 3.43 3.92
CA ASN A 181 -25.97 4.57 3.11
C ASN A 181 -26.05 4.22 1.62
N SER A 182 -27.07 4.73 0.92
CA SER A 182 -27.25 4.52 -0.53
C SER A 182 -26.22 5.26 -1.39
N VAL A 183 -25.45 6.20 -0.80
CA VAL A 183 -24.49 7.03 -1.50
C VAL A 183 -23.12 6.38 -1.52
N ILE A 184 -22.86 5.53 -2.51
CA ILE A 184 -21.58 4.80 -2.64
C ILE A 184 -20.37 5.73 -2.76
N TRP A 185 -20.55 6.94 -3.28
CA TRP A 185 -19.46 7.92 -3.40
C TRP A 185 -18.92 8.42 -2.07
N SER A 186 -19.67 8.27 -0.97
CA SER A 186 -19.22 8.68 0.36
C SER A 186 -18.17 7.72 0.96
N TYR A 187 -18.24 6.42 0.64
CA TYR A 187 -17.34 5.39 1.19
C TYR A 187 -16.62 4.55 0.12
N GLY A 188 -17.03 4.65 -1.15
CA GLY A 188 -16.44 3.89 -2.24
C GLY A 188 -14.93 4.12 -2.41
N PRO A 189 -14.43 5.36 -2.40
CA PRO A 189 -12.99 5.64 -2.46
C PRO A 189 -12.20 4.95 -1.35
N GLU A 190 -12.71 4.92 -0.12
CA GLU A 190 -12.13 4.20 1.00
C GLU A 190 -12.00 2.70 0.70
N LEU A 191 -13.09 2.06 0.25
CA LEU A 191 -13.07 0.64 -0.10
C LEU A 191 -12.03 0.32 -1.18
N VAL A 192 -11.96 1.18 -2.22
CA VAL A 192 -10.99 0.99 -3.32
C VAL A 192 -9.55 1.16 -2.83
N ALA A 193 -9.28 2.15 -1.97
CA ALA A 193 -7.95 2.39 -1.41
C ALA A 193 -7.50 1.21 -0.53
N VAL A 194 -8.39 0.72 0.34
CA VAL A 194 -8.12 -0.43 1.22
C VAL A 194 -7.92 -1.71 0.41
N ALA A 195 -8.77 -1.96 -0.61
CA ALA A 195 -8.62 -3.10 -1.50
C ALA A 195 -7.30 -3.05 -2.29
N ALA A 196 -6.93 -1.88 -2.83
CA ALA A 196 -5.66 -1.71 -3.54
C ALA A 196 -4.47 -1.96 -2.61
N SER A 197 -4.54 -1.49 -1.35
CA SER A 197 -3.52 -1.75 -0.33
C SER A 197 -3.40 -3.23 0.02
N MET A 198 -4.52 -3.93 0.15
CA MET A 198 -4.53 -5.38 0.37
C MET A 198 -3.87 -6.13 -0.80
N PHE A 199 -4.19 -5.75 -2.04
CA PHE A 199 -3.53 -6.33 -3.23
C PHE A 199 -2.03 -6.02 -3.26
N ALA A 200 -1.59 -4.83 -2.84
CA ALA A 200 -0.18 -4.49 -2.76
C ALA A 200 0.56 -5.43 -1.79
N PHE A 201 0.06 -5.62 -0.57
CA PHE A 201 0.67 -6.54 0.41
C PHE A 201 0.61 -8.00 -0.05
N PHE A 202 -0.48 -8.42 -0.70
CA PHE A 202 -0.55 -9.75 -1.30
C PHE A 202 0.54 -9.98 -2.35
N ARG A 203 0.80 -8.99 -3.22
CA ARG A 203 1.87 -9.07 -4.23
C ARG A 203 3.27 -9.07 -3.61
N MET A 204 3.46 -8.32 -2.53
CA MET A 204 4.70 -8.35 -1.75
C MET A 204 4.94 -9.74 -1.14
N GLY A 205 3.91 -10.39 -0.58
CA GLY A 205 3.97 -11.75 -0.09
C GLY A 205 4.41 -12.78 -1.16
N GLY A 206 4.15 -12.51 -2.43
CA GLY A 206 4.58 -13.37 -3.55
C GLY A 206 6.09 -13.57 -3.66
N PHE A 207 6.90 -12.63 -3.14
CA PHE A 207 8.35 -12.76 -3.07
C PHE A 207 8.80 -13.86 -2.09
N LEU A 208 8.05 -14.13 -1.03
CA LEU A 208 8.35 -15.18 -0.08
C LEU A 208 8.25 -16.58 -0.71
N PHE A 209 7.39 -16.72 -1.70
CA PHE A 209 7.15 -17.99 -2.39
C PHE A 209 7.92 -18.14 -3.71
N GLY A 210 8.88 -17.23 -3.97
CA GLY A 210 9.69 -17.26 -5.20
C GLY A 210 8.86 -17.09 -6.49
N ARG A 211 7.69 -16.48 -6.41
CA ARG A 211 6.79 -16.17 -7.54
C ARG A 211 6.51 -14.67 -7.66
N PRO A 212 7.54 -13.81 -7.61
CA PRO A 212 7.34 -12.38 -7.67
C PRO A 212 6.89 -11.97 -9.08
N LYS A 213 5.85 -11.12 -9.12
CA LYS A 213 5.53 -10.30 -10.29
C LYS A 213 5.83 -8.86 -9.90
N TRP A 214 7.10 -8.49 -9.95
CA TRP A 214 7.58 -7.21 -9.43
C TRP A 214 6.88 -6.00 -10.08
N THR A 215 6.57 -6.06 -11.39
CA THR A 215 5.85 -5.00 -12.09
C THR A 215 4.45 -4.79 -11.54
N HIS A 216 3.73 -5.88 -11.27
CA HIS A 216 2.40 -5.80 -10.66
C HIS A 216 2.48 -5.33 -9.20
N CYS A 217 3.52 -5.77 -8.45
CA CYS A 217 3.74 -5.32 -7.07
C CYS A 217 4.00 -3.81 -7.04
N LEU A 218 4.91 -3.32 -7.87
CA LEU A 218 5.23 -1.90 -7.95
C LEU A 218 3.99 -1.08 -8.35
N PHE A 219 3.24 -1.53 -9.37
CA PHE A 219 2.00 -0.87 -9.79
C PHE A 219 1.00 -0.76 -8.65
N THR A 220 0.70 -1.89 -7.98
CA THR A 220 -0.30 -1.90 -6.91
C THR A 220 0.12 -1.04 -5.73
N CYS A 221 1.42 -1.01 -5.37
CA CYS A 221 1.92 -0.13 -4.32
C CYS A 221 1.79 1.36 -4.70
N MET A 222 2.17 1.74 -5.93
CA MET A 222 2.02 3.13 -6.41
C MET A 222 0.55 3.56 -6.41
N PHE A 223 -0.30 2.72 -6.96
CA PHE A 223 -1.73 3.00 -7.08
C PHE A 223 -2.40 3.11 -5.72
N ALA A 224 -2.13 2.16 -4.81
CA ALA A 224 -2.67 2.17 -3.48
C ALA A 224 -2.17 3.35 -2.64
N ALA A 225 -0.88 3.72 -2.73
CA ALA A 225 -0.35 4.90 -2.06
C ALA A 225 -1.08 6.17 -2.51
N ALA A 226 -1.28 6.35 -3.83
CA ALA A 226 -2.02 7.50 -4.35
C ALA A 226 -3.47 7.53 -3.86
N LEU A 227 -4.18 6.40 -3.84
CA LEU A 227 -5.55 6.30 -3.36
C LEU A 227 -5.66 6.55 -1.85
N CYS A 228 -4.73 6.04 -1.05
CA CYS A 228 -4.69 6.33 0.39
C CYS A 228 -4.50 7.83 0.66
N ILE A 229 -3.69 8.52 -0.15
CA ILE A 229 -3.54 9.99 -0.07
C ILE A 229 -4.86 10.68 -0.43
N VAL A 230 -5.57 10.23 -1.46
CA VAL A 230 -6.88 10.79 -1.85
C VAL A 230 -7.90 10.71 -0.70
N CYS A 231 -7.91 9.59 0.03
CA CYS A 231 -8.80 9.37 1.17
C CYS A 231 -8.54 10.32 2.36
N LEU A 232 -7.42 11.05 2.38
CA LEU A 232 -7.17 12.08 3.41
C LEU A 232 -8.11 13.29 3.27
N ALA A 233 -8.75 13.47 2.10
CA ALA A 233 -9.76 14.51 1.89
C ALA A 233 -11.15 14.13 2.44
N ASP A 234 -11.36 12.88 2.82
CA ASP A 234 -12.66 12.42 3.34
C ASP A 234 -12.87 12.93 4.78
N GLU A 235 -14.12 13.31 5.08
CA GLU A 235 -14.53 13.71 6.43
C GLU A 235 -14.68 12.46 7.31
N ARG A 236 -13.57 11.97 7.84
CA ARG A 236 -13.47 10.78 8.69
C ARG A 236 -12.85 11.12 10.04
N TYR A 237 -12.93 10.18 10.99
CA TYR A 237 -12.17 10.30 12.22
C TYR A 237 -10.68 10.53 11.92
N LEU A 238 -10.08 11.45 12.65
CA LEU A 238 -8.66 11.79 12.47
C LEU A 238 -7.76 10.56 12.60
N GLY A 239 -8.12 9.62 13.49
CA GLY A 239 -7.42 8.34 13.60
C GLY A 239 -7.39 7.55 12.30
N MET A 240 -8.50 7.49 11.56
CA MET A 240 -8.56 6.83 10.24
C MET A 240 -7.70 7.54 9.20
N GLN A 241 -7.72 8.88 9.17
CA GLN A 241 -6.89 9.66 8.26
C GLN A 241 -5.39 9.41 8.52
N ILE A 242 -4.98 9.32 9.80
CA ILE A 242 -3.60 9.00 10.17
C ILE A 242 -3.24 7.57 9.76
N ILE A 243 -4.15 6.59 9.87
CA ILE A 243 -3.91 5.23 9.38
C ILE A 243 -3.72 5.24 7.85
N PHE A 244 -4.55 5.97 7.09
CA PHE A 244 -4.37 6.12 5.64
C PHE A 244 -3.02 6.76 5.28
N LEU A 245 -2.61 7.79 6.02
CA LEU A 245 -1.28 8.39 5.86
C LEU A 245 -0.17 7.38 6.11
N GLY A 246 -0.30 6.56 7.15
CA GLY A 246 0.64 5.48 7.47
C GLY A 246 0.72 4.45 6.35
N LEU A 247 -0.43 3.96 5.87
CA LEU A 247 -0.50 3.01 4.75
C LEU A 247 0.10 3.59 3.46
N ALA A 248 -0.18 4.85 3.15
CA ALA A 248 0.43 5.53 2.01
C ALA A 248 1.96 5.58 2.14
N ALA A 249 2.46 5.94 3.33
CA ALA A 249 3.89 6.01 3.62
C ALA A 249 4.56 4.63 3.55
N GLU A 250 3.92 3.57 4.04
CA GLU A 250 4.40 2.18 3.93
C GLU A 250 4.58 1.78 2.48
N GLN A 251 3.60 2.06 1.64
CA GLN A 251 3.63 1.69 0.23
C GLN A 251 4.62 2.54 -0.58
N LEU A 252 4.74 3.84 -0.26
CA LEU A 252 5.78 4.70 -0.83
C LEU A 252 7.18 4.19 -0.48
N LEU A 253 7.39 3.77 0.77
CA LEU A 253 8.64 3.18 1.22
C LEU A 253 8.98 1.91 0.43
N VAL A 254 7.99 1.03 0.22
CA VAL A 254 8.15 -0.18 -0.60
C VAL A 254 8.51 0.18 -2.04
N CYS A 255 7.80 1.12 -2.67
CA CYS A 255 8.11 1.59 -4.02
C CYS A 255 9.55 2.12 -4.11
N TRP A 256 9.96 2.92 -3.12
CA TRP A 256 11.31 3.47 -3.06
C TRP A 256 12.38 2.39 -2.98
N ILE A 257 12.20 1.38 -2.12
CA ILE A 257 13.14 0.27 -1.98
C ILE A 257 13.19 -0.57 -3.25
N MET A 258 12.03 -0.93 -3.81
CA MET A 258 11.97 -1.72 -5.03
C MET A 258 12.70 -1.02 -6.17
N VAL A 259 12.49 0.29 -6.38
CA VAL A 259 13.16 1.05 -7.44
C VAL A 259 14.65 1.19 -7.18
N LYS A 260 15.08 1.33 -5.91
CA LYS A 260 16.49 1.36 -5.53
C LYS A 260 17.19 0.03 -5.83
N ASN A 261 16.50 -1.09 -5.63
CA ASN A 261 17.05 -2.44 -5.82
C ASN A 261 16.86 -2.99 -7.24
N LEU A 262 16.37 -2.17 -8.20
CA LEU A 262 16.30 -2.55 -9.61
C LEU A 262 17.71 -2.73 -10.18
N GLN A 263 17.92 -3.87 -10.83
CA GLN A 263 19.19 -4.23 -11.48
C GLN A 263 19.02 -4.17 -13.00
N LYS A 264 20.12 -3.87 -13.70
CA LYS A 264 20.16 -3.85 -15.17
C LYS A 264 20.69 -5.19 -15.70
N GLY A 265 19.98 -5.80 -16.63
CA GLY A 265 20.41 -7.07 -17.24
C GLY A 265 19.25 -7.92 -17.72
N ALA A 266 19.55 -9.17 -18.09
CA ALA A 266 18.51 -10.16 -18.37
C ALA A 266 17.92 -10.66 -17.03
N ALA A 267 16.60 -10.70 -16.93
CA ALA A 267 15.94 -11.29 -15.77
C ALA A 267 16.48 -12.71 -15.53
N PRO A 268 16.84 -13.06 -14.28
CA PRO A 268 17.35 -14.40 -14.00
C PRO A 268 16.30 -15.43 -14.45
N GLN A 269 16.77 -16.42 -15.24
CA GLN A 269 15.90 -17.50 -15.66
C GLN A 269 15.36 -18.21 -14.42
N LYS A 270 14.04 -18.43 -14.37
CA LYS A 270 13.43 -19.27 -13.34
C LYS A 270 14.21 -20.58 -13.28
N LYS A 271 14.93 -20.85 -12.18
CA LYS A 271 15.42 -22.21 -11.92
C LYS A 271 14.21 -23.14 -12.06
N LYS A 272 14.19 -23.96 -13.13
CA LYS A 272 13.26 -25.08 -13.21
C LYS A 272 13.44 -25.85 -11.90
N LYS A 273 12.42 -25.88 -11.05
CA LYS A 273 12.42 -26.82 -9.93
C LYS A 273 12.66 -28.19 -10.56
N SER A 274 13.77 -28.80 -10.22
CA SER A 274 13.98 -30.22 -10.43
C SER A 274 12.77 -30.89 -9.77
N THR A 275 11.98 -31.57 -10.56
CA THR A 275 10.86 -32.43 -10.13
C THR A 275 11.44 -33.68 -9.50
N GLY A 276 12.21 -33.55 -8.44
CA GLY A 276 12.83 -34.64 -7.69
C GLY A 276 12.67 -34.37 -6.22
N GLY A 277 11.64 -34.90 -5.58
CA GLY A 277 11.48 -34.78 -4.14
C GLY A 277 10.09 -35.08 -3.58
N PHE A 278 9.33 -35.96 -4.19
CA PHE A 278 8.11 -36.52 -3.57
C PHE A 278 8.11 -38.05 -3.52
N GLU A 279 9.28 -38.68 -3.66
CA GLU A 279 9.42 -40.15 -3.59
C GLU A 279 10.26 -40.61 -2.40
N SER A 280 10.04 -40.08 -1.22
CA SER A 280 10.60 -40.70 0.00
C SER A 280 9.76 -40.38 1.25
N LEU A 281 8.48 -40.70 1.21
CA LEU A 281 7.63 -40.88 2.38
C LEU A 281 6.56 -41.94 2.00
N THR A 282 7.00 -43.14 1.77
CA THR A 282 6.23 -44.38 1.96
C THR A 282 7.00 -45.28 2.87
#